data_995ae3eb1af428907b1b1ce3df5635d9
#
_entry.id   995ae3eb1af428907b1b1ce3df5635d9
#
_cell.length_a   1.000
_cell.length_b   1.000
_cell.length_c   1.000
_cell.angle_alpha   90.00
_cell.angle_beta   90.00
_cell.angle_gamma   90.00
#
_symmetry.space_group_name_H-M   'P 1'
#
loop_
_entity.id
_entity.type
_entity.pdbx_description
1 polymer ?
#
loop_
_entity_poly.entity_id
_entity_poly.type
_entity_poly.pdbx_seq_one_letter_code
_entity_poly.pdbx_strand_id
1 'polypeptide(L)'
;MIIPALLKIPKLRAKFIHSIKQNYFDEIDISIPLQNNHWAKLFRNDSYDSFSEIFIQNEYEGFIPDIEINRVIDLGAHHGFFSVWLQCKRPRSKIKSLLVEPSKRCFHVLTELTQRKEYLNNFTFFNKCIGNPQDEEILFFDRPHMAASKYKTEDNEVAIKVSVLVPEDILNWQQPPYDLLKCDIEGAEWDLLNYYNLILENTKFAIIEWHKNNKDYSQFIELIRELDFEVTNSSSNCYEEQESDDSKVLLIKNKRF
;
A
#
# COMPACT_ATOMS: atom_id res chain seq x y z
N MET A 1 -0.33 -28.18 19.09
CA MET A 1 0.51 -27.57 18.03
C MET A 1 -0.05 -27.83 16.63
N ILE A 2 -1.36 -27.66 16.45
CA ILE A 2 -2.08 -27.88 15.19
C ILE A 2 -2.15 -26.57 14.36
N ILE A 3 -2.19 -25.41 15.04
CA ILE A 3 -2.37 -24.10 14.42
C ILE A 3 -1.29 -23.76 13.36
N PRO A 4 0.03 -23.99 13.59
CA PRO A 4 1.04 -23.68 12.56
C PRO A 4 0.91 -24.53 11.30
N ALA A 5 0.40 -25.75 11.40
CA ALA A 5 0.18 -26.63 10.25
C ALA A 5 -1.04 -26.18 9.44
N LEU A 6 -2.12 -25.74 10.09
CA LEU A 6 -3.32 -25.19 9.47
C LEU A 6 -3.02 -23.89 8.71
N LEU A 7 -2.15 -23.04 9.25
CA LEU A 7 -1.73 -21.78 8.61
C LEU A 7 -0.92 -21.98 7.32
N LYS A 8 -0.37 -23.19 7.10
CA LYS A 8 0.32 -23.54 5.84
C LYS A 8 -0.64 -23.89 4.69
N ILE A 9 -1.90 -24.18 4.99
CA ILE A 9 -2.92 -24.52 3.99
C ILE A 9 -3.78 -23.26 3.75
N PRO A 10 -3.67 -22.58 2.59
CA PRO A 10 -4.31 -21.28 2.37
C PRO A 10 -5.82 -21.24 2.68
N LYS A 11 -6.58 -22.26 2.19
CA LYS A 11 -8.01 -22.32 2.44
C LYS A 11 -8.39 -22.51 3.91
N LEU A 12 -7.63 -23.30 4.67
CA LEU A 12 -7.87 -23.49 6.10
C LEU A 12 -7.45 -22.27 6.89
N ARG A 13 -6.36 -21.61 6.48
CA ARG A 13 -5.94 -20.34 7.04
C ARG A 13 -7.00 -19.25 6.88
N ALA A 14 -7.53 -19.08 5.66
CA ALA A 14 -8.60 -18.12 5.40
C ALA A 14 -9.85 -18.38 6.25
N LYS A 15 -10.31 -19.66 6.33
CA LYS A 15 -11.46 -20.03 7.17
C LYS A 15 -11.20 -19.78 8.66
N PHE A 16 -10.00 -20.07 9.14
CA PHE A 16 -9.65 -19.85 10.54
C PHE A 16 -9.63 -18.37 10.89
N ILE A 17 -9.00 -17.54 10.05
CA ILE A 17 -8.96 -16.09 10.24
C ILE A 17 -10.38 -15.51 10.17
N HIS A 18 -11.18 -15.94 9.20
CA HIS A 18 -12.56 -15.51 9.07
C HIS A 18 -13.42 -15.86 10.31
N SER A 19 -13.24 -17.08 10.83
CA SER A 19 -13.95 -17.51 12.06
C SER A 19 -13.54 -16.71 13.29
N ILE A 20 -12.25 -16.35 13.41
CA ILE A 20 -11.76 -15.48 14.48
C ILE A 20 -12.34 -14.06 14.29
N LYS A 21 -12.31 -13.52 13.08
CA LYS A 21 -12.92 -12.21 12.78
C LYS A 21 -14.36 -12.13 13.21
N GLN A 22 -15.17 -13.13 12.87
CA GLN A 22 -16.60 -13.13 13.19
C GLN A 22 -16.92 -13.18 14.69
N ASN A 23 -16.07 -13.83 15.49
CA ASN A 23 -16.39 -14.14 16.87
C ASN A 23 -15.60 -13.38 17.94
N TYR A 24 -14.37 -12.92 17.63
CA TYR A 24 -13.45 -12.40 18.65
C TYR A 24 -12.59 -11.23 18.18
N PHE A 25 -12.80 -10.73 16.98
CA PHE A 25 -11.84 -9.83 16.36
C PHE A 25 -11.73 -8.47 17.04
N ASP A 26 -12.81 -7.97 17.62
CA ASP A 26 -12.82 -6.67 18.29
C ASP A 26 -12.20 -6.70 19.69
N GLU A 27 -11.93 -7.91 20.23
CA GLU A 27 -11.48 -8.11 21.59
C GLU A 27 -9.98 -8.39 21.73
N ILE A 28 -9.33 -8.92 20.68
CA ILE A 28 -7.93 -9.37 20.75
C ILE A 28 -7.11 -9.03 19.50
N ASP A 29 -5.91 -8.50 19.73
CA ASP A 29 -4.88 -8.41 18.70
C ASP A 29 -4.29 -9.79 18.40
N ILE A 30 -4.17 -10.12 17.10
CA ILE A 30 -3.68 -11.42 16.67
C ILE A 30 -2.35 -11.25 15.94
N SER A 31 -1.33 -11.99 16.36
CA SER A 31 -0.07 -12.08 15.63
C SER A 31 -0.02 -13.36 14.80
N ILE A 32 0.14 -13.20 13.47
CA ILE A 32 0.21 -14.32 12.53
C ILE A 32 1.66 -14.51 12.10
N PRO A 33 2.24 -15.71 12.30
CA PRO A 33 3.56 -16.00 11.79
C PRO A 33 3.53 -16.12 10.27
N LEU A 34 4.46 -15.42 9.63
CA LEU A 34 4.68 -15.42 8.20
C LEU A 34 5.90 -16.26 7.83
N GLN A 35 6.29 -16.25 6.55
CA GLN A 35 7.52 -16.87 6.10
C GLN A 35 8.76 -16.11 6.59
N ASN A 36 9.90 -16.80 6.65
CA ASN A 36 11.21 -16.21 6.97
C ASN A 36 11.28 -15.46 8.31
N ASN A 37 10.56 -15.96 9.32
CA ASN A 37 10.48 -15.39 10.67
C ASN A 37 9.83 -14.00 10.77
N HIS A 38 9.13 -13.58 9.75
CA HIS A 38 8.30 -12.38 9.81
C HIS A 38 6.97 -12.64 10.50
N TRP A 39 6.31 -11.58 10.95
CA TRP A 39 5.03 -11.63 11.64
C TRP A 39 4.14 -10.49 11.17
N ALA A 40 2.87 -10.77 10.92
CA ALA A 40 1.83 -9.75 10.78
C ALA A 40 1.05 -9.65 12.08
N LYS A 41 0.85 -8.43 12.57
CA LYS A 41 -0.01 -8.16 13.72
C LYS A 41 -1.32 -7.57 13.21
N LEU A 42 -2.42 -8.24 13.52
CA LEU A 42 -3.75 -7.79 13.19
C LEU A 42 -4.31 -7.02 14.37
N PHE A 43 -4.61 -5.76 14.15
CA PHE A 43 -5.22 -4.86 15.12
C PHE A 43 -6.69 -4.73 14.77
N ARG A 44 -7.58 -5.30 15.56
CA ARG A 44 -9.04 -5.21 15.37
C ARG A 44 -9.46 -5.39 13.90
N ASN A 45 -10.56 -4.74 13.50
CA ASN A 45 -11.09 -4.84 12.14
C ASN A 45 -10.20 -4.17 11.08
N ASP A 46 -9.50 -3.08 11.43
CA ASP A 46 -8.78 -2.25 10.48
C ASP A 46 -7.65 -2.98 9.70
N SER A 47 -7.06 -4.02 10.30
CA SER A 47 -5.95 -4.75 9.69
C SER A 47 -6.37 -5.95 8.85
N TYR A 48 -7.60 -6.42 9.01
CA TYR A 48 -8.00 -7.71 8.43
C TYR A 48 -8.11 -7.64 6.91
N ASP A 49 -8.75 -6.60 6.39
CA ASP A 49 -9.04 -6.48 4.97
C ASP A 49 -7.73 -6.38 4.19
N SER A 50 -6.84 -5.47 4.55
CA SER A 50 -5.50 -5.34 3.97
C SER A 50 -4.64 -6.61 4.12
N PHE A 51 -4.72 -7.31 5.26
CA PHE A 51 -4.06 -8.61 5.42
C PHE A 51 -4.62 -9.65 4.47
N SER A 52 -5.95 -9.71 4.33
CA SER A 52 -6.63 -10.66 3.45
C SER A 52 -6.23 -10.46 2.00
N GLU A 53 -6.27 -9.24 1.50
CA GLU A 53 -5.91 -8.89 0.13
C GLU A 53 -4.46 -9.26 -0.17
N ILE A 54 -3.53 -8.84 0.68
CA ILE A 54 -2.10 -9.01 0.42
C ILE A 54 -1.63 -10.45 0.67
N PHE A 55 -2.01 -11.09 1.79
CA PHE A 55 -1.43 -12.38 2.19
C PHE A 55 -2.28 -13.60 1.85
N ILE A 56 -3.61 -13.45 1.70
CA ILE A 56 -4.51 -14.55 1.42
C ILE A 56 -4.87 -14.59 -0.06
N GLN A 57 -5.25 -13.45 -0.62
CA GLN A 57 -5.64 -13.33 -2.01
C GLN A 57 -4.43 -13.18 -2.93
N ASN A 58 -3.29 -12.72 -2.39
CA ASN A 58 -2.04 -12.46 -3.11
C ASN A 58 -2.24 -11.43 -4.25
N GLU A 59 -2.98 -10.39 -3.99
CA GLU A 59 -3.37 -9.37 -4.95
C GLU A 59 -2.21 -8.86 -5.79
N TYR A 60 -1.09 -8.53 -5.15
CA TYR A 60 0.08 -7.98 -5.82
C TYR A 60 1.04 -9.01 -6.42
N GLU A 61 0.77 -10.34 -6.32
CA GLU A 61 1.75 -11.35 -6.75
C GLU A 61 2.07 -11.30 -8.24
N GLY A 62 1.06 -11.03 -9.06
CA GLY A 62 1.20 -10.87 -10.52
C GLY A 62 1.81 -9.54 -10.97
N PHE A 63 2.03 -8.60 -10.05
CA PHE A 63 2.48 -7.25 -10.34
C PHE A 63 3.91 -6.97 -9.88
N ILE A 64 4.59 -7.93 -9.24
CA ILE A 64 5.97 -7.74 -8.83
C ILE A 64 6.91 -7.99 -10.01
N PRO A 65 7.68 -6.97 -10.45
CA PRO A 65 8.59 -7.13 -11.57
C PRO A 65 9.73 -8.11 -11.26
N ASP A 66 10.18 -8.83 -12.29
CA ASP A 66 11.31 -9.77 -12.16
C ASP A 66 12.65 -9.05 -12.26
N ILE A 67 12.91 -8.20 -11.27
CA ILE A 67 14.16 -7.46 -11.09
C ILE A 67 14.66 -7.61 -9.65
N GLU A 68 15.90 -7.21 -9.40
CA GLU A 68 16.36 -6.99 -8.03
C GLU A 68 15.70 -5.74 -7.45
N ILE A 69 15.02 -5.89 -6.30
CA ILE A 69 14.32 -4.82 -5.61
C ILE A 69 15.06 -4.50 -4.31
N ASN A 70 15.58 -3.29 -4.19
CA ASN A 70 16.31 -2.83 -3.01
C ASN A 70 15.70 -1.56 -2.39
N ARG A 71 15.04 -0.73 -3.20
CA ARG A 71 14.44 0.55 -2.77
C ARG A 71 12.98 0.62 -3.18
N VAL A 72 12.11 0.66 -2.18
CA VAL A 72 10.66 0.64 -2.37
C VAL A 72 10.04 1.88 -1.73
N ILE A 73 9.13 2.51 -2.45
CA ILE A 73 8.25 3.56 -1.93
C ILE A 73 6.85 2.96 -1.84
N ASP A 74 6.25 2.94 -0.66
CA ASP A 74 4.94 2.35 -0.36
C ASP A 74 3.99 3.48 0.08
N LEU A 75 3.25 4.02 -0.89
CA LEU A 75 2.28 5.09 -0.70
C LEU A 75 0.91 4.48 -0.40
N GLY A 76 0.27 4.92 0.70
CA GLY A 76 -0.88 4.25 1.27
C GLY A 76 -0.46 2.94 1.95
N ALA A 77 0.55 3.02 2.82
CA ALA A 77 1.12 1.82 3.43
C ALA A 77 0.19 1.12 4.43
N HIS A 78 -0.87 1.80 4.90
CA HIS A 78 -1.81 1.31 5.89
C HIS A 78 -1.09 0.70 7.11
N HIS A 79 -1.12 -0.61 7.31
CA HIS A 79 -0.39 -1.31 8.37
C HIS A 79 0.99 -1.85 7.93
N GLY A 80 1.49 -1.46 6.77
CA GLY A 80 2.79 -1.86 6.21
C GLY A 80 2.81 -3.28 5.65
N PHE A 81 1.66 -3.88 5.41
CA PHE A 81 1.58 -5.28 5.01
C PHE A 81 2.17 -5.57 3.63
N PHE A 82 2.04 -4.65 2.67
CA PHE A 82 2.71 -4.81 1.38
C PHE A 82 4.23 -4.90 1.53
N SER A 83 4.83 -3.97 2.25
CA SER A 83 6.28 -3.96 2.48
C SER A 83 6.77 -5.20 3.26
N VAL A 84 6.01 -5.67 4.26
CA VAL A 84 6.29 -6.91 4.99
C VAL A 84 6.16 -8.13 4.08
N TRP A 85 5.10 -8.20 3.27
CA TRP A 85 4.88 -9.28 2.32
C TRP A 85 5.99 -9.36 1.27
N LEU A 86 6.40 -8.23 0.71
CA LEU A 86 7.50 -8.15 -0.25
C LEU A 86 8.82 -8.66 0.36
N GLN A 87 9.12 -8.28 1.62
CA GLN A 87 10.28 -8.79 2.34
C GLN A 87 10.20 -10.31 2.56
N CYS A 88 9.00 -10.85 2.84
CA CYS A 88 8.79 -12.30 2.95
C CYS A 88 9.03 -13.02 1.61
N LYS A 89 8.61 -12.43 0.49
CA LYS A 89 8.79 -12.98 -0.86
C LYS A 89 10.23 -12.91 -1.34
N ARG A 90 11.00 -11.93 -0.88
CA ARG A 90 12.39 -11.65 -1.31
C ARG A 90 13.38 -11.71 -0.11
N PRO A 91 13.48 -12.84 0.60
CA PRO A 91 14.22 -12.93 1.89
C PRO A 91 15.73 -12.70 1.77
N ARG A 92 16.28 -12.79 0.57
CA ARG A 92 17.71 -12.54 0.31
C ARG A 92 18.01 -11.08 -0.04
N SER A 93 16.98 -10.28 -0.36
CA SER A 93 17.11 -8.88 -0.71
C SER A 93 17.14 -8.02 0.54
N LYS A 94 18.00 -7.01 0.57
CA LYS A 94 18.04 -5.99 1.63
C LYS A 94 17.13 -4.84 1.24
N ILE A 95 15.83 -5.09 1.17
CA ILE A 95 14.85 -4.10 0.75
C ILE A 95 14.74 -3.01 1.80
N LYS A 96 14.94 -1.77 1.38
CA LYS A 96 14.61 -0.57 2.14
C LYS A 96 13.27 -0.04 1.64
N SER A 97 12.33 0.12 2.54
CA SER A 97 10.99 0.64 2.22
C SER A 97 10.72 1.95 2.94
N LEU A 98 10.27 2.95 2.20
CA LEU A 98 9.63 4.13 2.74
C LEU A 98 8.12 3.88 2.76
N LEU A 99 7.55 3.83 3.96
CA LEU A 99 6.12 3.69 4.19
C LEU A 99 5.53 5.07 4.41
N VAL A 100 4.54 5.43 3.61
CA VAL A 100 3.85 6.73 3.70
C VAL A 100 2.38 6.46 3.96
N GLU A 101 1.87 6.95 5.09
CA GLU A 101 0.48 6.72 5.51
C GLU A 101 -0.05 7.91 6.31
N PRO A 102 -1.11 8.59 5.84
CA PRO A 102 -1.70 9.74 6.53
C PRO A 102 -2.53 9.38 7.76
N SER A 103 -3.14 8.19 7.83
CA SER A 103 -4.04 7.79 8.90
C SER A 103 -3.36 7.78 10.27
N LYS A 104 -3.93 8.52 11.21
CA LYS A 104 -3.48 8.48 12.60
C LYS A 104 -3.78 7.16 13.30
N ARG A 105 -4.74 6.40 12.79
CA ARG A 105 -5.10 5.06 13.27
C ARG A 105 -3.95 4.08 13.00
N CYS A 106 -3.28 4.22 11.85
CA CYS A 106 -2.14 3.40 11.46
C CYS A 106 -0.82 3.84 12.09
N PHE A 107 -0.74 5.06 12.61
CA PHE A 107 0.51 5.67 13.13
C PHE A 107 1.22 4.79 14.17
N HIS A 108 0.48 4.30 15.17
CA HIS A 108 1.06 3.48 16.23
C HIS A 108 1.58 2.14 15.68
N VAL A 109 0.81 1.52 14.80
CA VAL A 109 1.16 0.24 14.17
C VAL A 109 2.43 0.36 13.34
N LEU A 110 2.52 1.38 12.50
CA LEU A 110 3.69 1.63 11.65
C LEU A 110 4.92 2.05 12.46
N THR A 111 4.73 2.84 13.52
CA THR A 111 5.81 3.18 14.44
C THR A 111 6.37 1.92 15.13
N GLU A 112 5.51 1.04 15.64
CA GLU A 112 5.92 -0.24 16.21
C GLU A 112 6.63 -1.13 15.17
N LEU A 113 6.08 -1.21 13.95
CA LEU A 113 6.64 -2.00 12.86
C LEU A 113 8.07 -1.58 12.52
N THR A 114 8.31 -0.28 12.34
CA THR A 114 9.64 0.24 11.97
C THR A 114 10.69 0.07 13.06
N GLN A 115 10.26 -0.09 14.32
CA GLN A 115 11.15 -0.33 15.46
C GLN A 115 11.47 -1.81 15.70
N ARG A 116 10.80 -2.72 15.02
CA ARG A 116 11.10 -4.15 15.13
C ARG A 116 12.50 -4.46 14.62
N LYS A 117 13.18 -5.36 15.30
CA LYS A 117 14.57 -5.76 15.00
C LYS A 117 14.77 -6.18 13.53
N GLU A 118 13.79 -6.86 12.95
CA GLU A 118 13.82 -7.33 11.55
C GLU A 118 13.70 -6.20 10.53
N TYR A 119 13.16 -5.03 10.92
CA TYR A 119 12.87 -3.91 10.02
C TYR A 119 13.59 -2.60 10.40
N LEU A 120 14.23 -2.53 11.56
CA LEU A 120 14.77 -1.30 12.17
C LEU A 120 15.65 -0.45 11.22
N ASN A 121 16.40 -1.08 10.32
CA ASN A 121 17.26 -0.37 9.35
C ASN A 121 16.72 -0.44 7.91
N ASN A 122 15.56 -1.06 7.73
CA ASN A 122 14.98 -1.34 6.43
C ASN A 122 13.73 -0.51 6.16
N PHE A 123 12.94 -0.25 7.21
CA PHE A 123 11.69 0.48 7.06
C PHE A 123 11.80 1.87 7.67
N THR A 124 11.33 2.87 6.94
CA THR A 124 11.15 4.25 7.40
C THR A 124 9.69 4.60 7.21
N PHE A 125 9.10 5.33 8.16
CA PHE A 125 7.70 5.72 8.11
C PHE A 125 7.55 7.24 8.15
N PHE A 126 6.71 7.76 7.25
CA PHE A 126 6.25 9.16 7.24
C PHE A 126 4.74 9.21 7.39
N ASN A 127 4.25 9.91 8.43
CA ASN A 127 2.83 10.21 8.59
C ASN A 127 2.47 11.44 7.75
N LYS A 128 2.34 11.24 6.45
CA LYS A 128 2.08 12.26 5.44
C LYS A 128 1.12 11.72 4.39
N CYS A 129 0.52 12.60 3.62
CA CYS A 129 -0.36 12.24 2.50
C CYS A 129 0.19 12.77 1.17
N ILE A 130 -0.28 12.17 0.07
CA ILE A 130 -0.06 12.68 -1.29
C ILE A 130 -1.05 13.81 -1.55
N GLY A 131 -0.55 14.91 -2.08
CA GLY A 131 -1.31 16.11 -2.44
C GLY A 131 -0.46 17.07 -3.25
N ASN A 132 -0.93 18.31 -3.42
CA ASN A 132 -0.11 19.35 -4.04
C ASN A 132 1.03 19.72 -3.07
N PRO A 133 2.33 19.58 -3.47
CA PRO A 133 3.47 19.89 -2.60
C PRO A 133 3.59 21.37 -2.18
N GLN A 134 2.80 22.27 -2.78
CA GLN A 134 2.70 23.66 -2.36
C GLN A 134 1.83 23.85 -1.13
N ASP A 135 1.00 22.86 -0.79
CA ASP A 135 0.19 22.85 0.40
C ASP A 135 1.00 22.27 1.57
N GLU A 136 1.03 22.95 2.72
CA GLU A 136 1.69 22.40 3.91
C GLU A 136 0.89 21.25 4.50
N GLU A 137 -0.44 21.39 4.54
CA GLU A 137 -1.40 20.43 5.10
C GLU A 137 -2.66 20.38 4.26
N ILE A 138 -3.27 19.20 4.21
CA ILE A 138 -4.60 19.00 3.63
C ILE A 138 -5.57 18.38 4.64
N LEU A 139 -6.87 18.52 4.36
CA LEU A 139 -7.90 17.79 5.09
C LEU A 139 -7.92 16.34 4.63
N PHE A 140 -7.91 15.43 5.60
CA PHE A 140 -7.95 14.00 5.38
C PHE A 140 -9.04 13.37 6.24
N PHE A 141 -9.85 12.50 5.65
CA PHE A 141 -10.95 11.80 6.31
C PHE A 141 -10.47 10.42 6.71
N ASP A 142 -10.09 10.28 8.00
CA ASP A 142 -9.50 9.07 8.56
C ASP A 142 -10.58 8.05 8.92
N ARG A 143 -10.93 7.19 7.95
CA ARG A 143 -11.98 6.16 8.05
C ARG A 143 -11.39 4.79 8.36
N PRO A 144 -12.18 3.88 8.99
CA PRO A 144 -11.80 2.48 9.12
C PRO A 144 -11.88 1.73 7.78
N HIS A 145 -11.38 0.49 7.77
CA HIS A 145 -11.51 -0.45 6.65
C HIS A 145 -10.90 0.03 5.33
N MET A 146 -9.70 0.66 5.40
CA MET A 146 -8.95 1.16 4.25
C MET A 146 -9.65 2.25 3.40
N ALA A 147 -10.80 2.73 3.84
CA ALA A 147 -11.58 3.77 3.14
C ALA A 147 -11.13 5.20 3.45
N ALA A 148 -9.97 5.38 4.10
CA ALA A 148 -9.47 6.70 4.49
C ALA A 148 -8.95 7.47 3.27
N SER A 149 -9.42 8.71 3.05
CA SER A 149 -9.17 9.47 1.82
C SER A 149 -9.17 10.98 2.07
N LYS A 150 -8.61 11.74 1.13
CA LYS A 150 -8.78 13.22 1.11
C LYS A 150 -10.17 13.67 0.63
N TYR A 151 -10.99 12.76 0.13
CA TYR A 151 -12.32 13.08 -0.36
C TYR A 151 -13.37 12.80 0.71
N LYS A 152 -14.28 13.76 0.89
CA LYS A 152 -15.43 13.62 1.79
C LYS A 152 -16.51 12.76 1.11
N THR A 153 -17.05 11.76 1.83
CA THR A 153 -18.12 10.91 1.33
C THR A 153 -19.45 11.12 2.07
N GLU A 154 -19.40 11.52 3.36
CA GLU A 154 -20.58 11.74 4.19
C GLU A 154 -20.55 13.11 4.89
N ASP A 155 -21.72 13.69 5.15
CA ASP A 155 -21.80 15.04 5.71
C ASP A 155 -21.26 15.19 7.14
N ASN A 156 -21.28 14.13 7.93
CA ASN A 156 -20.89 14.14 9.34
C ASN A 156 -19.43 13.66 9.58
N GLU A 157 -18.62 13.50 8.54
CA GLU A 157 -17.24 13.05 8.68
C GLU A 157 -16.35 14.10 9.30
N VAL A 158 -15.51 13.67 10.24
CA VAL A 158 -14.50 14.49 10.87
C VAL A 158 -13.20 14.41 10.09
N ALA A 159 -12.79 15.55 9.54
CA ALA A 159 -11.49 15.67 8.88
C ALA A 159 -10.40 15.96 9.91
N ILE A 160 -9.23 15.38 9.68
CA ILE A 160 -7.98 15.73 10.37
C ILE A 160 -7.07 16.48 9.39
N LYS A 161 -6.19 17.34 9.93
CA LYS A 161 -5.12 17.92 9.13
C LYS A 161 -3.94 16.99 9.09
N VAL A 162 -3.41 16.76 7.89
CA VAL A 162 -2.24 15.92 7.64
C VAL A 162 -1.28 16.67 6.72
N SER A 163 0.02 16.62 7.06
CA SER A 163 1.06 17.26 6.26
C SER A 163 1.22 16.56 4.91
N VAL A 164 1.44 17.35 3.88
CA VAL A 164 1.71 16.84 2.53
C VAL A 164 3.13 16.32 2.43
N LEU A 165 3.31 15.17 1.79
CA LEU A 165 4.62 14.65 1.42
C LEU A 165 5.18 15.53 0.31
N VAL A 166 6.41 15.99 0.46
CA VAL A 166 7.09 16.70 -0.63
C VAL A 166 8.14 15.79 -1.29
N PRO A 167 8.43 15.94 -2.59
CA PRO A 167 9.45 15.12 -3.28
C PRO A 167 10.80 15.09 -2.55
N GLU A 168 11.20 16.18 -1.91
CA GLU A 168 12.43 16.33 -1.13
C GLU A 168 12.49 15.37 0.07
N ASP A 169 11.37 15.05 0.68
CA ASP A 169 11.31 14.06 1.78
C ASP A 169 11.79 12.69 1.30
N ILE A 170 11.36 12.30 0.08
CA ILE A 170 11.72 11.01 -0.52
C ILE A 170 13.21 11.02 -0.93
N LEU A 171 13.69 12.12 -1.55
CA LEU A 171 15.08 12.26 -1.96
C LEU A 171 16.03 12.28 -0.75
N ASN A 172 15.60 12.87 0.37
CA ASN A 172 16.36 12.89 1.62
C ASN A 172 16.39 11.51 2.30
N TRP A 173 15.33 10.71 2.13
CA TRP A 173 15.30 9.33 2.65
C TRP A 173 16.32 8.44 1.93
N GLN A 174 16.29 8.43 0.60
CA GLN A 174 17.23 7.67 -0.24
C GLN A 174 17.38 8.35 -1.60
N GLN A 175 18.61 8.39 -2.09
CA GLN A 175 18.87 8.87 -3.46
C GLN A 175 18.36 7.86 -4.50
N PRO A 176 17.80 8.32 -5.64
CA PRO A 176 17.34 7.45 -6.72
C PRO A 176 18.49 6.64 -7.37
N PRO A 177 18.20 5.65 -8.24
CA PRO A 177 16.86 5.26 -8.67
C PRO A 177 16.11 4.40 -7.65
N TYR A 178 14.77 4.47 -7.67
CA TYR A 178 13.89 3.59 -6.90
C TYR A 178 13.49 2.40 -7.77
N ASP A 179 13.49 1.20 -7.18
CA ASP A 179 13.21 -0.01 -7.95
C ASP A 179 11.71 -0.23 -8.13
N LEU A 180 10.93 0.06 -7.08
CA LEU A 180 9.49 -0.12 -7.08
C LEU A 180 8.79 0.98 -6.26
N LEU A 181 7.72 1.53 -6.81
CA LEU A 181 6.76 2.37 -6.11
C LEU A 181 5.41 1.64 -6.08
N LYS A 182 4.80 1.45 -4.92
CA LYS A 182 3.40 1.06 -4.76
C LYS A 182 2.60 2.30 -4.42
N CYS A 183 1.49 2.50 -5.09
CA CYS A 183 0.57 3.59 -4.88
C CYS A 183 -0.85 3.04 -4.83
N ASP A 184 -1.44 3.13 -3.66
CA ASP A 184 -2.80 2.79 -3.37
C ASP A 184 -3.25 3.77 -2.28
N ILE A 185 -3.84 4.89 -2.71
CA ILE A 185 -4.04 6.10 -1.90
C ILE A 185 -5.46 6.66 -2.02
N GLU A 186 -6.39 5.75 -2.34
CA GLU A 186 -7.83 5.99 -2.26
C GLU A 186 -8.27 7.26 -3.01
N GLY A 187 -7.81 7.37 -4.26
CA GLY A 187 -8.20 8.39 -5.22
C GLY A 187 -7.27 9.60 -5.35
N ALA A 188 -6.13 9.63 -4.63
CA ALA A 188 -5.12 10.67 -4.81
C ALA A 188 -4.05 10.32 -5.87
N GLU A 189 -4.24 9.25 -6.67
CA GLU A 189 -3.30 8.79 -7.69
C GLU A 189 -3.03 9.86 -8.76
N TRP A 190 -4.01 10.71 -9.03
CA TRP A 190 -3.84 11.85 -9.93
C TRP A 190 -2.86 12.89 -9.42
N ASP A 191 -2.83 13.12 -8.10
CA ASP A 191 -1.87 14.05 -7.51
C ASP A 191 -0.46 13.49 -7.62
N LEU A 192 -0.28 12.17 -7.46
CA LEU A 192 1.00 11.52 -7.69
C LEU A 192 1.50 11.78 -9.12
N LEU A 193 0.64 11.53 -10.13
CA LEU A 193 1.02 11.71 -11.53
C LEU A 193 1.25 13.19 -11.90
N ASN A 194 0.55 14.14 -11.27
CA ASN A 194 0.66 15.56 -11.61
C ASN A 194 1.79 16.28 -10.89
N TYR A 195 2.13 15.87 -9.66
CA TYR A 195 3.00 16.67 -8.81
C TYR A 195 4.31 15.97 -8.41
N TYR A 196 4.43 14.64 -8.63
CA TYR A 196 5.61 13.88 -8.19
C TYR A 196 6.44 13.35 -9.37
N ASN A 197 6.47 14.08 -10.49
CA ASN A 197 7.18 13.67 -11.71
C ASN A 197 8.64 13.35 -11.44
N LEU A 198 9.32 14.14 -10.59
CA LEU A 198 10.70 13.90 -10.22
C LEU A 198 10.92 12.51 -9.59
N ILE A 199 9.97 12.03 -8.79
CA ILE A 199 10.05 10.72 -8.16
C ILE A 199 9.72 9.63 -9.18
N LEU A 200 8.65 9.83 -9.98
CA LEU A 200 8.25 8.89 -11.02
C LEU A 200 9.34 8.70 -12.07
N GLU A 201 9.93 9.77 -12.57
CA GLU A 201 11.04 9.74 -13.54
C GLU A 201 12.25 8.93 -13.06
N ASN A 202 12.43 8.83 -11.76
CA ASN A 202 13.50 8.10 -11.10
C ASN A 202 13.07 6.74 -10.53
N THR A 203 11.86 6.27 -10.84
CA THR A 203 11.31 4.99 -10.45
C THR A 203 11.29 4.03 -11.63
N LYS A 204 11.81 2.81 -11.47
CA LYS A 204 11.87 1.81 -12.55
C LYS A 204 10.50 1.21 -12.84
N PHE A 205 9.78 0.81 -11.80
CA PHE A 205 8.44 0.22 -11.89
C PHE A 205 7.52 0.85 -10.85
N ALA A 206 6.24 1.01 -11.20
CA ALA A 206 5.22 1.34 -10.22
C ALA A 206 4.02 0.40 -10.32
N ILE A 207 3.49 0.03 -9.16
CA ILE A 207 2.19 -0.64 -9.01
C ILE A 207 1.24 0.45 -8.55
N ILE A 208 0.23 0.75 -9.35
CA ILE A 208 -0.76 1.79 -9.02
C ILE A 208 -2.14 1.16 -8.99
N GLU A 209 -2.83 1.28 -7.89
CA GLU A 209 -4.25 1.02 -7.79
C GLU A 209 -5.00 2.30 -8.13
N TRP A 210 -5.59 2.34 -9.34
CA TRP A 210 -6.43 3.44 -9.75
C TRP A 210 -7.82 3.30 -9.17
N HIS A 211 -8.34 4.36 -8.55
CA HIS A 211 -9.68 4.44 -8.01
C HIS A 211 -10.55 5.39 -8.84
N LYS A 212 -11.80 4.98 -9.08
CA LYS A 212 -12.78 5.76 -9.82
C LYS A 212 -13.30 6.93 -8.98
N ASN A 213 -12.69 8.09 -9.12
CA ASN A 213 -13.08 9.33 -8.46
C ASN A 213 -13.59 10.37 -9.46
N ASN A 214 -14.71 10.10 -10.13
CA ASN A 214 -15.28 11.00 -11.15
C ASN A 214 -14.32 11.41 -12.27
N LYS A 215 -13.21 10.68 -12.45
CA LYS A 215 -12.20 10.92 -13.49
C LYS A 215 -12.10 9.71 -14.40
N ASP A 216 -11.87 9.98 -15.68
CA ASP A 216 -11.83 8.96 -16.72
C ASP A 216 -10.53 8.15 -16.65
N TYR A 217 -10.67 6.83 -16.66
CA TYR A 217 -9.55 5.89 -16.71
C TYR A 217 -8.67 6.06 -17.94
N SER A 218 -9.27 6.38 -19.10
CA SER A 218 -8.52 6.62 -20.34
C SER A 218 -7.58 7.82 -20.22
N GLN A 219 -8.01 8.90 -19.60
CA GLN A 219 -7.16 10.06 -19.33
C GLN A 219 -6.02 9.72 -18.37
N PHE A 220 -6.28 8.86 -17.38
CA PHE A 220 -5.24 8.37 -16.47
C PHE A 220 -4.15 7.60 -17.21
N ILE A 221 -4.54 6.73 -18.13
CA ILE A 221 -3.60 5.97 -18.98
C ILE A 221 -2.83 6.89 -19.95
N GLU A 222 -3.46 7.93 -20.48
CA GLU A 222 -2.78 8.93 -21.31
C GLU A 222 -1.68 9.65 -20.52
N LEU A 223 -1.98 10.10 -19.31
CA LEU A 223 -1.01 10.77 -18.45
C LEU A 223 0.17 9.85 -18.07
N ILE A 224 -0.08 8.57 -17.82
CA ILE A 224 0.97 7.56 -17.60
C ILE A 224 1.91 7.48 -18.81
N ARG A 225 1.36 7.53 -20.03
CA ARG A 225 2.15 7.49 -21.27
C ARG A 225 2.95 8.77 -21.51
N GLU A 226 2.36 9.93 -21.19
CA GLU A 226 3.04 11.24 -21.25
C GLU A 226 4.24 11.31 -20.30
N LEU A 227 4.15 10.63 -19.15
CA LEU A 227 5.26 10.48 -18.18
C LEU A 227 6.31 9.43 -18.60
N ASP A 228 6.26 8.94 -19.85
CA ASP A 228 7.19 7.97 -20.42
C ASP A 228 7.16 6.58 -19.78
N PHE A 229 5.97 6.19 -19.26
CA PHE A 229 5.70 4.84 -18.80
C PHE A 229 4.92 4.01 -19.81
N GLU A 230 5.06 2.69 -19.70
CA GLU A 230 4.20 1.70 -20.38
C GLU A 230 3.48 0.83 -19.36
N VAL A 231 2.21 0.50 -19.62
CA VAL A 231 1.46 -0.46 -18.83
C VAL A 231 1.88 -1.86 -19.25
N THR A 232 2.47 -2.63 -18.34
CA THR A 232 2.97 -3.99 -18.62
C THR A 232 2.02 -5.07 -18.11
N ASN A 233 1.19 -4.77 -17.09
CA ASN A 233 0.15 -5.64 -16.59
C ASN A 233 -1.00 -4.81 -16.02
N SER A 234 -2.21 -5.35 -16.08
CA SER A 234 -3.40 -4.74 -15.47
C SER A 234 -4.39 -5.80 -15.02
N SER A 235 -5.05 -5.59 -13.91
CA SER A 235 -6.19 -6.37 -13.49
C SER A 235 -7.33 -5.45 -13.07
N SER A 236 -8.56 -5.95 -13.19
CA SER A 236 -9.70 -5.37 -12.50
C SER A 236 -9.91 -6.15 -11.21
N ASN A 237 -10.08 -5.48 -10.08
CA ASN A 237 -10.46 -6.12 -8.82
C ASN A 237 -11.95 -6.50 -8.89
N CYS A 238 -12.29 -7.48 -9.73
CA CYS A 238 -13.65 -8.02 -9.82
C CYS A 238 -13.76 -9.29 -9.00
N TYR A 239 -14.30 -9.17 -7.80
CA TYR A 239 -15.00 -10.26 -7.16
C TYR A 239 -16.44 -10.24 -7.68
N GLU A 240 -16.76 -11.07 -8.68
CA GLU A 240 -18.02 -11.17 -9.43
C GLU A 240 -18.15 -10.21 -10.63
N GLU A 241 -18.61 -10.77 -11.74
CA GLU A 241 -18.93 -10.12 -13.02
C GLU A 241 -20.12 -9.14 -12.91
N GLN A 242 -20.06 -8.13 -12.05
CA GLN A 242 -21.02 -7.05 -12.01
C GLN A 242 -20.34 -5.71 -12.22
N GLU A 243 -20.64 -5.12 -13.28
CA GLU A 243 -20.51 -3.78 -13.90
C GLU A 243 -20.01 -2.55 -13.06
N SER A 244 -19.17 -2.72 -12.04
CA SER A 244 -18.53 -1.59 -11.37
C SER A 244 -17.05 -1.87 -11.14
N ASP A 245 -16.24 -1.69 -12.19
CA ASP A 245 -14.78 -1.55 -12.05
C ASP A 245 -14.48 -0.25 -11.29
N ASP A 246 -14.65 -0.26 -9.96
CA ASP A 246 -14.40 0.91 -9.12
C ASP A 246 -12.90 1.11 -8.84
N SER A 247 -12.06 0.07 -9.03
CA SER A 247 -10.61 0.16 -8.97
C SER A 247 -9.91 -0.76 -9.99
N LYS A 248 -8.67 -0.44 -10.34
CA LYS A 248 -7.81 -1.26 -11.21
C LYS A 248 -6.37 -1.20 -10.74
N VAL A 249 -5.74 -2.36 -10.57
CA VAL A 249 -4.30 -2.45 -10.31
C VAL A 249 -3.54 -2.47 -11.63
N LEU A 250 -2.53 -1.62 -11.74
CA LEU A 250 -1.67 -1.48 -12.90
C LEU A 250 -0.22 -1.70 -12.50
N LEU A 251 0.51 -2.51 -13.28
CA LEU A 251 1.98 -2.49 -13.27
C LEU A 251 2.44 -1.64 -14.44
N ILE A 252 3.17 -0.59 -14.15
CA ILE A 252 3.77 0.29 -15.15
C ILE A 252 5.29 0.24 -15.07
N LYS A 253 5.93 0.30 -16.23
CA LYS A 253 7.39 0.31 -16.37
C LYS A 253 7.83 1.64 -16.96
N ASN A 254 8.82 2.25 -16.36
CA ASN A 254 9.47 3.43 -16.89
C ASN A 254 10.37 3.05 -18.08
N LYS A 255 10.17 3.66 -19.24
CA LYS A 255 10.89 3.36 -20.49
C LYS A 255 12.34 3.83 -20.48
N ARG A 256 12.74 4.63 -19.48
CA ARG A 256 14.12 5.11 -19.29
C ARG A 256 15.03 4.02 -18.68
N PHE A 257 14.47 2.95 -18.13
CA PHE A 257 15.15 1.80 -17.53
C PHE A 257 14.81 0.52 -18.31
#